data_6a8c3684590b66ad135c5d11d6db852c
#
_entry.id   6a8c3684590b66ad135c5d11d6db852c
#
_cell.length_a   1.000
_cell.length_b   1.000
_cell.length_c   1.000
_cell.angle_alpha   90.00
_cell.angle_beta   90.00
_cell.angle_gamma   90.00
#
_symmetry.space_group_name_H-M   'P 1'
#
loop_
_entity.id
_entity.type
_entity.pdbx_description
1 polymer ?
#
loop_
_entity_poly.entity_id
_entity_poly.type
_entity_poly.pdbx_seq_one_letter_code
_entity_poly.pdbx_strand_id
1 'polypeptide(L)'
;MDKYISQKYFTDLTNLKHTLDTYGVAIIPNLLNTQECQDMLQGLWDYFTHITQNWETPITKNNPSSWKLIHTLFPLHSMLIQHWGIGHCQAVWNVRQNPKIIEVFSHLWNTNDLLVSFDGASFNMPPETTGRGWNRNNTWFHCDQSFTNNEFTCVQSWVTALPVNPGDATLSFLEGSHQYHGELAKTFGITDKTDWYKLNREQEEFYLDKGCSHQKISCPSGSLVLWDSRTIHCGTEAFRERTTPNQRAVIYLCYMPKSLAKPGALKKRRKAFNELRMTTHLAHKPKLFPVNPRTYGNPIPNINPVTTPTLNEIGLKLID
;
A
#
# COMPACT_ATOMS: atom_id res chain seq x y z
N MET A 1 -9.18 10.36 21.73
CA MET A 1 -8.35 9.13 21.56
C MET A 1 -8.87 8.41 20.33
N ASP A 2 -8.07 8.31 19.30
CA ASP A 2 -8.41 7.61 18.09
C ASP A 2 -8.61 6.12 18.40
N LYS A 3 -9.78 5.61 18.06
CA LYS A 3 -10.13 4.23 18.40
C LYS A 3 -9.54 3.29 17.35
N TYR A 4 -8.60 2.45 17.75
CA TYR A 4 -8.13 1.31 16.99
C TYR A 4 -9.12 0.14 17.17
N ILE A 5 -10.32 0.26 16.59
CA ILE A 5 -11.35 -0.79 16.64
C ILE A 5 -11.33 -1.55 15.32
N SER A 6 -10.35 -2.43 15.15
CA SER A 6 -10.20 -3.15 13.88
C SER A 6 -11.00 -4.45 13.79
N GLN A 7 -11.41 -5.04 14.90
CA GLN A 7 -12.11 -6.33 14.91
C GLN A 7 -13.42 -6.35 14.11
N LYS A 8 -14.14 -5.22 14.02
CA LYS A 8 -15.37 -5.12 13.23
C LYS A 8 -15.12 -5.19 11.72
N TYR A 9 -13.88 -4.97 11.27
CA TYR A 9 -13.47 -5.09 9.87
C TYR A 9 -12.93 -6.47 9.53
N PHE A 10 -12.77 -7.36 10.54
CA PHE A 10 -12.31 -8.71 10.31
C PHE A 10 -13.38 -9.50 9.57
N THR A 11 -12.96 -10.17 8.51
CA THR A 11 -13.87 -10.85 7.59
C THR A 11 -13.20 -12.11 7.00
N ASP A 12 -14.00 -12.91 6.35
CA ASP A 12 -13.60 -14.02 5.50
C ASP A 12 -13.98 -13.75 4.03
N LEU A 13 -13.72 -14.69 3.15
CA LEU A 13 -14.05 -14.56 1.72
C LEU A 13 -15.56 -14.35 1.50
N THR A 14 -16.39 -15.08 2.23
CA THR A 14 -17.86 -15.04 2.06
C THR A 14 -18.43 -13.66 2.37
N ASN A 15 -17.90 -13.00 3.39
CA ASN A 15 -18.39 -11.72 3.88
C ASN A 15 -17.57 -10.51 3.38
N LEU A 16 -16.51 -10.74 2.60
CA LEU A 16 -15.57 -9.70 2.16
C LEU A 16 -16.27 -8.51 1.49
N LYS A 17 -17.11 -8.80 0.48
CA LYS A 17 -17.81 -7.72 -0.25
C LYS A 17 -18.77 -6.94 0.65
N HIS A 18 -19.52 -7.63 1.51
CA HIS A 18 -20.41 -6.99 2.48
C HIS A 18 -19.65 -6.08 3.46
N THR A 19 -18.49 -6.54 3.96
CA THR A 19 -17.64 -5.75 4.88
C THR A 19 -17.11 -4.49 4.20
N LEU A 20 -16.63 -4.61 2.94
CA LEU A 20 -16.20 -3.47 2.13
C LEU A 20 -17.35 -2.49 1.87
N ASP A 21 -18.55 -2.98 1.51
CA ASP A 21 -19.72 -2.14 1.25
C ASP A 21 -20.21 -1.41 2.50
N THR A 22 -20.02 -2.03 3.68
CA THR A 22 -20.46 -1.44 4.94
C THR A 22 -19.48 -0.38 5.46
N TYR A 23 -18.19 -0.69 5.45
CA TYR A 23 -17.18 0.12 6.15
C TYR A 23 -16.21 0.84 5.21
N GLY A 24 -16.13 0.44 3.94
CA GLY A 24 -15.10 0.90 3.00
C GLY A 24 -13.74 0.22 3.18
N VAL A 25 -13.59 -0.59 4.24
CA VAL A 25 -12.36 -1.30 4.60
C VAL A 25 -12.72 -2.71 5.07
N ALA A 26 -11.86 -3.69 4.77
CA ALA A 26 -11.97 -5.07 5.24
C ALA A 26 -10.59 -5.60 5.61
N ILE A 27 -10.54 -6.55 6.54
CA ILE A 27 -9.30 -7.20 6.99
C ILE A 27 -9.51 -8.71 6.98
N ILE A 28 -8.68 -9.43 6.24
CA ILE A 28 -8.59 -10.89 6.35
C ILE A 28 -7.39 -11.20 7.25
N PRO A 29 -7.63 -11.54 8.53
CA PRO A 29 -6.55 -11.76 9.47
C PRO A 29 -5.81 -13.07 9.18
N ASN A 30 -4.50 -13.10 9.45
CA ASN A 30 -3.65 -14.30 9.35
C ASN A 30 -3.73 -15.02 7.98
N LEU A 31 -3.91 -14.29 6.89
CA LEU A 31 -3.95 -14.86 5.54
C LEU A 31 -2.61 -15.52 5.18
N LEU A 32 -1.50 -14.83 5.48
CA LEU A 32 -0.17 -15.42 5.42
C LEU A 32 0.16 -16.11 6.75
N ASN A 33 0.75 -17.29 6.69
CA ASN A 33 1.23 -17.98 7.88
C ASN A 33 2.55 -17.38 8.39
N THR A 34 3.03 -17.88 9.52
CA THR A 34 4.24 -17.37 10.18
C THR A 34 5.48 -17.45 9.28
N GLN A 35 5.66 -18.55 8.53
CA GLN A 35 6.80 -18.71 7.62
C GLN A 35 6.74 -17.72 6.46
N GLU A 36 5.57 -17.57 5.83
CA GLU A 36 5.36 -16.59 4.75
C GLU A 36 5.64 -15.15 5.21
N CYS A 37 5.25 -14.81 6.45
CA CYS A 37 5.56 -13.51 7.05
C CYS A 37 7.07 -13.32 7.29
N GLN A 38 7.74 -14.36 7.78
CA GLN A 38 9.20 -14.33 7.99
C GLN A 38 9.96 -14.20 6.66
N ASP A 39 9.55 -14.95 5.64
CA ASP A 39 10.16 -14.90 4.29
C ASP A 39 9.94 -13.52 3.65
N MET A 40 8.74 -12.96 3.78
CA MET A 40 8.45 -11.60 3.32
C MET A 40 9.34 -10.56 4.01
N LEU A 41 9.44 -10.62 5.35
CA LEU A 41 10.25 -9.69 6.12
C LEU A 41 11.74 -9.83 5.78
N GLN A 42 12.25 -11.06 5.73
CA GLN A 42 13.64 -11.33 5.37
C GLN A 42 13.96 -10.84 3.96
N GLY A 43 13.10 -11.15 3.00
CA GLY A 43 13.31 -10.72 1.62
C GLY A 43 13.26 -9.19 1.41
N LEU A 44 12.49 -8.45 2.22
CA LEU A 44 12.57 -6.99 2.23
C LEU A 44 13.92 -6.50 2.80
N TRP A 45 14.45 -7.15 3.85
CA TRP A 45 15.79 -6.84 4.36
C TRP A 45 16.88 -7.17 3.34
N ASP A 46 16.78 -8.30 2.65
CA ASP A 46 17.71 -8.70 1.59
C ASP A 46 17.72 -7.68 0.45
N TYR A 47 16.53 -7.16 0.08
CA TYR A 47 16.40 -6.08 -0.89
C TYR A 47 17.17 -4.84 -0.45
N PHE A 48 16.98 -4.33 0.78
CA PHE A 48 17.69 -3.13 1.25
C PHE A 48 19.20 -3.37 1.34
N THR A 49 19.61 -4.53 1.81
CA THR A 49 21.03 -4.92 1.85
C THR A 49 21.64 -4.93 0.46
N HIS A 50 20.92 -5.51 -0.53
CA HIS A 50 21.39 -5.58 -1.91
C HIS A 50 21.53 -4.19 -2.55
N ILE A 51 20.49 -3.34 -2.48
CA ILE A 51 20.55 -2.04 -3.15
C ILE A 51 21.59 -1.09 -2.54
N THR A 52 21.98 -1.31 -1.29
CA THR A 52 22.94 -0.47 -0.55
C THR A 52 24.29 -1.15 -0.30
N GLN A 53 24.54 -2.34 -0.88
CA GLN A 53 25.76 -3.12 -0.59
C GLN A 53 27.07 -2.39 -0.87
N ASN A 54 27.07 -1.42 -1.78
CA ASN A 54 28.24 -0.60 -2.14
C ASN A 54 28.38 0.68 -1.30
N TRP A 55 27.49 0.89 -0.32
CA TRP A 55 27.62 2.02 0.60
C TRP A 55 28.69 1.73 1.65
N GLU A 56 29.31 2.77 2.19
CA GLU A 56 30.23 2.62 3.32
C GLU A 56 29.61 1.85 4.50
N THR A 57 28.30 2.09 4.74
CA THR A 57 27.50 1.35 5.71
C THR A 57 26.23 0.84 5.02
N PRO A 58 26.17 -0.40 4.55
CA PRO A 58 24.97 -0.99 3.98
C PRO A 58 23.84 -1.05 5.01
N ILE A 59 22.60 -0.92 4.52
CA ILE A 59 21.41 -1.06 5.37
C ILE A 59 21.19 -2.55 5.61
N THR A 60 21.35 -3.02 6.85
CA THR A 60 21.19 -4.43 7.20
C THR A 60 20.34 -4.63 8.44
N LYS A 61 19.67 -5.78 8.55
CA LYS A 61 18.83 -6.16 9.68
C LYS A 61 19.59 -6.14 11.02
N ASN A 62 20.83 -6.62 11.01
CA ASN A 62 21.62 -6.85 12.21
C ASN A 62 22.45 -5.62 12.64
N ASN A 63 22.33 -4.50 11.92
CA ASN A 63 23.02 -3.25 12.25
C ASN A 63 22.02 -2.10 12.45
N PRO A 64 21.46 -1.93 13.65
CA PRO A 64 20.48 -0.86 13.93
C PRO A 64 21.01 0.55 13.64
N SER A 65 22.32 0.80 13.71
CA SER A 65 22.92 2.09 13.37
C SER A 65 22.76 2.44 11.88
N SER A 66 22.62 1.44 11.00
CA SER A 66 22.37 1.63 9.57
C SER A 66 20.92 1.97 9.24
N TRP A 67 19.97 1.71 10.13
CA TRP A 67 18.53 1.85 9.82
C TRP A 67 18.11 3.28 9.50
N LYS A 68 18.74 4.28 10.11
CA LYS A 68 18.51 5.69 9.79
C LYS A 68 18.83 6.03 8.32
N LEU A 69 19.69 5.26 7.67
CA LEU A 69 20.08 5.48 6.27
C LEU A 69 18.94 5.18 5.28
N ILE A 70 17.88 4.47 5.70
CA ILE A 70 16.69 4.27 4.85
C ILE A 70 16.09 5.61 4.39
N HIS A 71 16.25 6.67 5.18
CA HIS A 71 15.74 8.00 4.84
C HIS A 71 16.52 8.65 3.69
N THR A 72 17.73 8.19 3.36
CA THR A 72 18.48 8.65 2.18
C THR A 72 17.95 8.04 0.88
N LEU A 73 17.06 7.06 0.98
CA LEU A 73 16.30 6.51 -0.16
C LEU A 73 15.03 7.34 -0.46
N PHE A 74 14.80 8.43 0.25
CA PHE A 74 13.66 9.34 0.08
C PHE A 74 12.29 8.66 0.14
N PRO A 75 11.98 7.88 1.20
CA PRO A 75 10.66 7.32 1.37
C PRO A 75 9.63 8.44 1.54
N LEU A 76 8.47 8.28 0.91
CA LEU A 76 7.35 9.20 1.10
C LEU A 76 6.75 8.99 2.50
N HIS A 77 6.42 10.08 3.18
CA HIS A 77 5.87 10.05 4.54
C HIS A 77 6.70 9.14 5.46
N SER A 78 8.04 9.20 5.33
CA SER A 78 9.02 8.42 6.11
C SER A 78 8.90 6.89 6.02
N MET A 79 8.02 6.35 5.21
CA MET A 79 7.76 4.90 5.19
C MET A 79 7.50 4.28 3.81
N LEU A 80 6.88 5.00 2.87
CA LEU A 80 6.45 4.45 1.58
C LEU A 80 7.56 4.58 0.53
N ILE A 81 7.97 3.45 -0.02
CA ILE A 81 8.97 3.39 -1.10
C ILE A 81 8.27 3.00 -2.39
N GLN A 82 8.32 3.90 -3.38
CA GLN A 82 7.73 3.76 -4.71
C GLN A 82 8.78 3.86 -5.83
N HIS A 83 10.04 3.71 -5.48
CA HIS A 83 11.20 3.84 -6.37
C HIS A 83 12.18 2.69 -6.14
N TRP A 84 13.30 2.74 -6.78
CA TRP A 84 14.43 1.83 -6.62
C TRP A 84 14.09 0.36 -6.95
N GLY A 85 13.04 0.15 -7.76
CA GLY A 85 12.62 -1.17 -8.20
C GLY A 85 12.04 -2.06 -7.09
N ILE A 86 11.69 -1.54 -5.91
CA ILE A 86 11.19 -2.35 -4.79
C ILE A 86 9.99 -3.22 -5.20
N GLY A 87 9.08 -2.71 -6.02
CA GLY A 87 7.94 -3.47 -6.53
C GLY A 87 8.32 -4.63 -7.47
N HIS A 88 9.58 -4.75 -7.82
CA HIS A 88 10.09 -5.86 -8.64
C HIS A 88 11.12 -6.72 -7.90
N CYS A 89 11.38 -6.48 -6.60
CA CYS A 89 12.20 -7.41 -5.84
C CYS A 89 11.49 -8.75 -5.65
N GLN A 90 12.27 -9.81 -5.44
CA GLN A 90 11.75 -11.19 -5.34
C GLN A 90 10.71 -11.34 -4.22
N ALA A 91 10.94 -10.71 -3.06
CA ALA A 91 10.01 -10.77 -1.93
C ALA A 91 8.61 -10.23 -2.28
N VAL A 92 8.54 -9.12 -3.02
CA VAL A 92 7.27 -8.55 -3.47
C VAL A 92 6.57 -9.47 -4.45
N TRP A 93 7.31 -10.09 -5.38
CA TRP A 93 6.72 -11.04 -6.33
C TRP A 93 6.33 -12.36 -5.69
N ASN A 94 7.04 -12.86 -4.68
CA ASN A 94 6.61 -14.02 -3.90
C ASN A 94 5.25 -13.80 -3.26
N VAL A 95 5.00 -12.59 -2.76
CA VAL A 95 3.69 -12.22 -2.21
C VAL A 95 2.65 -12.05 -3.30
N ARG A 96 2.97 -11.38 -4.43
CA ARG A 96 2.02 -11.18 -5.54
C ARG A 96 1.55 -12.48 -6.19
N GLN A 97 2.40 -13.48 -6.25
CA GLN A 97 2.05 -14.79 -6.82
C GLN A 97 1.60 -15.82 -5.77
N ASN A 98 1.34 -15.36 -4.52
CA ASN A 98 0.83 -16.23 -3.48
C ASN A 98 -0.65 -16.60 -3.76
N PRO A 99 -0.98 -17.91 -3.88
CA PRO A 99 -2.31 -18.35 -4.27
C PRO A 99 -3.41 -17.91 -3.29
N LYS A 100 -3.11 -17.78 -1.99
CA LYS A 100 -4.09 -17.32 -0.99
C LYS A 100 -4.55 -15.88 -1.25
N ILE A 101 -3.60 -15.00 -1.62
CA ILE A 101 -3.92 -13.60 -1.94
C ILE A 101 -4.70 -13.52 -3.24
N ILE A 102 -4.31 -14.30 -4.25
CA ILE A 102 -4.99 -14.35 -5.54
C ILE A 102 -6.42 -14.84 -5.37
N GLU A 103 -6.65 -15.85 -4.53
CA GLU A 103 -7.99 -16.37 -4.22
C GLU A 103 -8.91 -15.27 -3.68
N VAL A 104 -8.42 -14.39 -2.80
CA VAL A 104 -9.18 -13.25 -2.28
C VAL A 104 -9.67 -12.35 -3.42
N PHE A 105 -8.78 -11.97 -4.32
CA PHE A 105 -9.14 -11.06 -5.42
C PHE A 105 -9.93 -11.77 -6.52
N SER A 106 -9.68 -13.07 -6.76
CA SER A 106 -10.49 -13.87 -7.68
C SER A 106 -11.93 -13.97 -7.20
N HIS A 107 -12.12 -14.19 -5.91
CA HIS A 107 -13.45 -14.18 -5.28
C HIS A 107 -14.10 -12.79 -5.39
N LEU A 108 -13.38 -11.72 -5.03
CA LEU A 108 -13.89 -10.36 -5.05
C LEU A 108 -14.36 -9.93 -6.46
N TRP A 109 -13.60 -10.27 -7.50
CA TRP A 109 -13.86 -9.88 -8.88
C TRP A 109 -14.58 -10.97 -9.69
N ASN A 110 -14.88 -12.11 -9.10
CA ASN A 110 -15.49 -13.27 -9.75
C ASN A 110 -14.75 -13.67 -11.06
N THR A 111 -13.42 -13.66 -11.04
CA THR A 111 -12.56 -14.05 -12.17
C THR A 111 -11.17 -14.40 -11.69
N ASN A 112 -10.56 -15.40 -12.36
CA ASN A 112 -9.16 -15.78 -12.17
C ASN A 112 -8.19 -15.07 -13.15
N ASP A 113 -8.75 -14.31 -14.11
CA ASP A 113 -7.95 -13.59 -15.11
C ASP A 113 -7.66 -12.17 -14.57
N LEU A 114 -6.61 -12.07 -13.76
CA LEU A 114 -6.24 -10.89 -13.02
C LEU A 114 -4.91 -10.30 -13.50
N LEU A 115 -4.79 -8.98 -13.37
CA LEU A 115 -3.54 -8.22 -13.45
C LEU A 115 -3.19 -7.67 -12.08
N VAL A 116 -1.91 -7.65 -11.70
CA VAL A 116 -1.44 -7.05 -10.45
C VAL A 116 -0.72 -5.72 -10.69
N SER A 117 -0.86 -4.77 -9.79
CA SER A 117 -0.10 -3.51 -9.82
C SER A 117 1.40 -3.74 -9.59
N PHE A 118 2.25 -2.85 -10.13
CA PHE A 118 3.69 -2.84 -9.87
C PHE A 118 4.03 -1.69 -8.91
N ASP A 119 3.21 -1.51 -7.89
CA ASP A 119 3.42 -0.52 -6.84
C ASP A 119 4.38 -0.99 -5.74
N GLY A 120 4.56 -0.20 -4.70
CA GLY A 120 5.67 -0.32 -3.79
C GLY A 120 5.40 -1.11 -2.52
N ALA A 121 6.22 -0.77 -1.54
CA ALA A 121 6.14 -1.31 -0.19
C ALA A 121 6.28 -0.18 0.84
N SER A 122 5.76 -0.40 2.03
CA SER A 122 6.04 0.48 3.18
C SER A 122 6.95 -0.27 4.14
N PHE A 123 8.12 0.31 4.36
CA PHE A 123 9.12 -0.27 5.24
C PHE A 123 9.67 0.84 6.13
N ASN A 124 9.29 0.83 7.39
CA ASN A 124 9.63 1.88 8.34
C ASN A 124 10.27 1.29 9.58
N MET A 125 11.42 1.83 9.93
CA MET A 125 12.10 1.49 11.17
C MET A 125 11.44 2.22 12.35
N PRO A 126 11.54 1.65 13.57
CA PRO A 126 11.03 2.33 14.75
C PRO A 126 11.62 3.75 14.86
N PRO A 127 10.78 4.80 14.92
CA PRO A 127 11.26 6.17 15.09
C PRO A 127 12.08 6.38 16.37
N GLU A 128 11.88 5.54 17.37
CA GLU A 128 12.67 5.48 18.60
C GLU A 128 14.15 5.22 18.32
N THR A 129 14.44 4.43 17.27
CA THR A 129 15.81 4.11 16.85
C THR A 129 16.35 5.10 15.83
N THR A 130 15.51 5.56 14.90
CA THR A 130 15.97 6.36 13.75
C THR A 130 15.80 7.87 13.95
N GLY A 131 15.02 8.29 14.92
CA GLY A 131 14.68 9.69 15.18
C GLY A 131 13.67 10.29 14.18
N ARG A 132 13.22 9.53 13.16
CA ARG A 132 12.29 9.97 12.12
C ARG A 132 11.11 9.03 11.98
N GLY A 133 9.97 9.56 11.46
CA GLY A 133 8.74 8.78 11.23
C GLY A 133 7.76 8.88 12.39
N TRP A 134 7.88 9.92 13.22
CA TRP A 134 6.86 10.27 14.19
C TRP A 134 5.71 11.04 13.56
N ASN A 135 4.49 10.66 13.89
CA ASN A 135 3.29 11.40 13.52
C ASN A 135 3.34 12.82 14.06
N ARG A 136 2.98 13.79 13.21
CA ARG A 136 2.97 15.22 13.52
C ARG A 136 1.56 15.79 13.72
N ASN A 137 0.59 14.92 13.99
CA ASN A 137 -0.83 15.25 14.15
C ASN A 137 -1.45 15.98 12.94
N ASN A 138 -0.91 15.74 11.75
CA ASN A 138 -1.47 16.21 10.50
C ASN A 138 -1.99 15.05 9.67
N THR A 139 -3.19 15.21 9.14
CA THR A 139 -3.75 14.31 8.14
C THR A 139 -3.48 14.85 6.74
N TRP A 140 -3.48 13.94 5.78
CA TRP A 140 -3.42 14.26 4.36
C TRP A 140 -4.40 13.38 3.61
N PHE A 141 -5.64 13.36 4.12
CA PHE A 141 -6.70 12.54 3.57
C PHE A 141 -6.89 12.81 2.08
N HIS A 142 -7.02 11.72 1.34
CA HIS A 142 -7.21 11.73 -0.09
C HIS A 142 -8.12 10.59 -0.53
N CYS A 143 -8.56 10.68 -1.77
CA CYS A 143 -9.24 9.62 -2.48
C CYS A 143 -8.37 9.18 -3.66
N ASP A 144 -8.30 7.89 -3.92
CA ASP A 144 -7.53 7.32 -5.03
C ASP A 144 -8.42 6.91 -6.22
N GLN A 145 -9.67 7.30 -6.20
CA GLN A 145 -10.61 7.19 -7.31
C GLN A 145 -11.18 8.56 -7.66
N SER A 146 -11.26 8.87 -8.94
CA SER A 146 -11.86 10.13 -9.41
C SER A 146 -13.30 10.28 -8.89
N PHE A 147 -13.60 11.45 -8.36
CA PHE A 147 -14.94 11.81 -7.90
C PHE A 147 -16.00 11.86 -9.01
N THR A 148 -15.59 11.80 -10.28
CA THR A 148 -16.52 11.64 -11.42
C THR A 148 -16.90 10.19 -11.69
N ASN A 149 -16.32 9.23 -10.96
CA ASN A 149 -16.62 7.80 -11.07
C ASN A 149 -17.08 7.25 -9.71
N ASN A 150 -18.38 6.98 -9.59
CA ASN A 150 -19.00 6.48 -8.36
C ASN A 150 -19.08 4.94 -8.27
N GLU A 151 -18.66 4.24 -9.34
CA GLU A 151 -18.75 2.79 -9.38
C GLU A 151 -17.71 2.12 -8.49
N PHE A 152 -18.02 0.92 -8.00
CA PHE A 152 -17.06 0.04 -7.32
C PHE A 152 -16.11 -0.56 -8.36
N THR A 153 -14.98 0.09 -8.59
CA THR A 153 -14.08 -0.28 -9.69
C THR A 153 -12.69 -0.72 -9.26
N CYS A 154 -12.29 -0.40 -8.04
CA CYS A 154 -10.95 -0.72 -7.57
C CYS A 154 -10.94 -0.97 -6.06
N VAL A 155 -10.25 -2.02 -5.65
CA VAL A 155 -9.92 -2.31 -4.26
C VAL A 155 -8.41 -2.36 -4.13
N GLN A 156 -7.88 -1.45 -3.33
CA GLN A 156 -6.47 -1.44 -2.96
C GLN A 156 -6.25 -2.31 -1.74
N SER A 157 -5.05 -2.78 -1.55
CA SER A 157 -4.69 -3.54 -0.36
C SER A 157 -3.22 -3.42 0.01
N TRP A 158 -2.93 -3.85 1.22
CA TRP A 158 -1.59 -4.24 1.63
C TRP A 158 -1.64 -5.49 2.53
N VAL A 159 -0.58 -6.28 2.48
CA VAL A 159 -0.34 -7.38 3.41
C VAL A 159 0.82 -7.02 4.33
N THR A 160 0.75 -7.42 5.61
CA THR A 160 1.78 -7.11 6.60
C THR A 160 2.54 -8.35 7.06
N ALA A 161 3.86 -8.24 7.13
CA ALA A 161 4.72 -9.28 7.71
C ALA A 161 4.72 -9.26 9.24
N LEU A 162 4.47 -8.09 9.84
CA LEU A 162 4.51 -7.88 11.29
C LEU A 162 3.13 -7.45 11.79
N PRO A 163 2.79 -7.65 13.07
CA PRO A 163 1.57 -7.11 13.62
C PRO A 163 1.57 -5.58 13.53
N VAL A 164 0.40 -5.00 13.39
CA VAL A 164 0.18 -3.56 13.46
C VAL A 164 -0.56 -3.28 14.75
N ASN A 165 0.14 -2.76 15.75
CA ASN A 165 -0.40 -2.49 17.07
C ASN A 165 -0.98 -1.07 17.16
N PRO A 166 -1.83 -0.77 18.15
CA PRO A 166 -2.26 0.60 18.41
C PRO A 166 -1.06 1.54 18.59
N GLY A 167 -1.06 2.64 17.85
CA GLY A 167 0.03 3.61 17.85
C GLY A 167 1.11 3.39 16.79
N ASP A 168 1.12 2.25 16.10
CA ASP A 168 2.05 2.00 14.99
C ASP A 168 1.69 2.82 13.73
N ALA A 169 2.68 2.94 12.84
CA ALA A 169 2.44 3.47 11.49
C ALA A 169 1.48 2.55 10.73
N THR A 170 0.39 3.11 10.18
CA THR A 170 -0.69 2.33 9.60
C THR A 170 -1.54 3.09 8.59
N LEU A 171 -2.61 2.47 8.09
CA LEU A 171 -3.67 3.11 7.34
C LEU A 171 -4.64 3.82 8.29
N SER A 172 -4.89 5.08 7.99
CA SER A 172 -5.92 5.93 8.59
C SER A 172 -7.01 6.18 7.57
N PHE A 173 -8.27 6.17 7.95
CA PHE A 173 -9.38 6.37 7.02
C PHE A 173 -10.62 6.93 7.69
N LEU A 174 -11.53 7.49 6.90
CA LEU A 174 -12.85 7.89 7.32
C LEU A 174 -13.84 6.76 7.02
N GLU A 175 -14.29 6.07 8.06
CA GLU A 175 -15.18 4.92 7.94
C GLU A 175 -16.49 5.29 7.25
N GLY A 176 -16.88 4.49 6.25
CA GLY A 176 -18.11 4.71 5.50
C GLY A 176 -18.05 5.83 4.46
N SER A 177 -16.91 6.54 4.33
CA SER A 177 -16.78 7.69 3.41
C SER A 177 -17.01 7.35 1.94
N HIS A 178 -16.73 6.11 1.52
CA HIS A 178 -16.98 5.63 0.15
C HIS A 178 -18.45 5.75 -0.27
N GLN A 179 -19.38 5.69 0.69
CA GLN A 179 -20.82 5.81 0.45
C GLN A 179 -21.23 7.24 0.03
N TYR A 180 -20.44 8.24 0.44
CA TYR A 180 -20.71 9.66 0.16
C TYR A 180 -19.83 10.23 -0.96
N HIS A 181 -19.13 9.37 -1.71
CA HIS A 181 -18.19 9.77 -2.76
C HIS A 181 -18.86 10.70 -3.80
N GLY A 182 -19.99 10.30 -4.37
CA GLY A 182 -20.73 11.11 -5.33
C GLY A 182 -21.42 12.33 -4.72
N GLU A 183 -21.82 12.26 -3.46
CA GLU A 183 -22.45 13.39 -2.77
C GLU A 183 -21.42 14.50 -2.51
N LEU A 184 -20.20 14.16 -2.07
CA LEU A 184 -19.11 15.14 -1.95
C LEU A 184 -18.86 15.84 -3.28
N ALA A 185 -18.71 15.06 -4.38
CA ALA A 185 -18.45 15.62 -5.70
C ALA A 185 -19.51 16.64 -6.11
N LYS A 186 -20.78 16.33 -5.87
CA LYS A 186 -21.91 17.23 -6.16
C LYS A 186 -21.90 18.46 -5.27
N THR A 187 -21.67 18.30 -3.97
CA THR A 187 -21.70 19.39 -2.98
C THR A 187 -20.61 20.43 -3.26
N PHE A 188 -19.40 19.98 -3.62
CA PHE A 188 -18.26 20.86 -3.86
C PHE A 188 -17.95 21.12 -5.35
N GLY A 189 -18.83 20.66 -6.26
CA GLY A 189 -18.66 20.89 -7.69
C GLY A 189 -17.37 20.27 -8.26
N ILE A 190 -16.93 19.11 -7.75
CA ILE A 190 -15.69 18.47 -8.17
C ILE A 190 -15.89 17.81 -9.53
N THR A 191 -15.18 18.28 -10.54
CA THR A 191 -15.20 17.78 -11.92
C THR A 191 -13.86 17.17 -12.37
N ASP A 192 -12.87 17.13 -11.48
CA ASP A 192 -11.55 16.56 -11.76
C ASP A 192 -11.68 15.05 -12.03
N LYS A 193 -11.07 14.60 -13.13
CA LYS A 193 -11.06 13.20 -13.57
C LYS A 193 -9.82 12.43 -13.12
N THR A 194 -8.95 13.05 -12.32
CA THR A 194 -7.76 12.36 -11.79
C THR A 194 -8.14 11.35 -10.71
N ASP A 195 -7.43 10.21 -10.69
CA ASP A 195 -7.64 9.18 -9.69
C ASP A 195 -6.84 9.44 -8.38
N TRP A 196 -6.50 10.68 -8.10
CA TRP A 196 -5.93 11.11 -6.83
C TRP A 196 -6.42 12.53 -6.51
N TYR A 197 -7.05 12.69 -5.38
CA TYR A 197 -7.61 13.97 -4.95
C TYR A 197 -7.40 14.16 -3.45
N LYS A 198 -6.62 15.16 -3.07
CA LYS A 198 -6.41 15.51 -1.66
C LYS A 198 -7.54 16.42 -1.18
N LEU A 199 -8.14 16.05 -0.04
CA LEU A 199 -9.20 16.82 0.58
C LEU A 199 -8.64 18.10 1.23
N ASN A 200 -9.45 19.16 1.23
CA ASN A 200 -9.29 20.29 2.10
C ASN A 200 -10.09 20.08 3.41
N ARG A 201 -9.96 21.02 4.35
CA ARG A 201 -10.59 20.91 5.66
C ARG A 201 -12.12 20.86 5.59
N GLU A 202 -12.75 21.69 4.77
CA GLU A 202 -14.21 21.72 4.62
C GLU A 202 -14.75 20.37 4.08
N GLN A 203 -14.01 19.75 3.18
CA GLN A 203 -14.35 18.43 2.64
C GLN A 203 -14.14 17.30 3.66
N GLU A 204 -13.15 17.42 4.55
CA GLU A 204 -13.00 16.50 5.68
C GLU A 204 -14.17 16.67 6.66
N GLU A 205 -14.53 17.91 7.01
CA GLU A 205 -15.67 18.25 7.89
C GLU A 205 -17.00 17.69 7.30
N PHE A 206 -17.23 17.79 5.99
CA PHE A 206 -18.39 17.18 5.33
C PHE A 206 -18.55 15.71 5.69
N TYR A 207 -17.49 14.92 5.63
CA TYR A 207 -17.56 13.50 5.98
C TYR A 207 -17.82 13.28 7.48
N LEU A 208 -17.23 14.09 8.34
CA LEU A 208 -17.47 14.01 9.78
C LEU A 208 -18.93 14.33 10.13
N ASP A 209 -19.54 15.33 9.47
CA ASP A 209 -20.96 15.69 9.62
C ASP A 209 -21.90 14.59 9.12
N LYS A 210 -21.46 13.76 8.16
CA LYS A 210 -22.17 12.54 7.73
C LYS A 210 -22.00 11.36 8.69
N GLY A 211 -21.27 11.53 9.79
CA GLY A 211 -21.02 10.49 10.78
C GLY A 211 -19.86 9.55 10.43
N CYS A 212 -19.09 9.87 9.37
CA CYS A 212 -17.88 9.12 9.06
C CYS A 212 -16.82 9.36 10.15
N SER A 213 -16.46 8.32 10.87
CA SER A 213 -15.49 8.43 11.95
C SER A 213 -14.06 8.16 11.50
N HIS A 214 -13.12 8.93 12.04
CA HIS A 214 -11.69 8.69 11.81
C HIS A 214 -11.24 7.43 12.52
N GLN A 215 -10.73 6.46 11.77
CA GLN A 215 -10.26 5.17 12.25
C GLN A 215 -8.83 4.87 11.78
N LYS A 216 -8.16 3.97 12.50
CA LYS A 216 -6.82 3.46 12.17
C LYS A 216 -6.83 1.94 12.25
N ILE A 217 -6.05 1.30 11.38
CA ILE A 217 -5.96 -0.16 11.35
C ILE A 217 -4.98 -0.65 12.42
N SER A 218 -5.42 -1.67 13.17
CA SER A 218 -4.55 -2.60 13.88
C SER A 218 -4.93 -4.03 13.51
N CYS A 219 -3.93 -4.90 13.32
CA CYS A 219 -4.18 -6.29 12.89
C CYS A 219 -2.99 -7.19 13.21
N PRO A 220 -3.20 -8.51 13.31
CA PRO A 220 -2.11 -9.46 13.48
C PRO A 220 -1.20 -9.51 12.22
N SER A 221 0.00 -10.10 12.38
CA SER A 221 0.87 -10.42 11.25
C SER A 221 0.16 -11.30 10.23
N GLY A 222 0.56 -11.21 8.95
CA GLY A 222 -0.06 -11.98 7.87
C GLY A 222 -1.43 -11.49 7.44
N SER A 223 -1.96 -10.41 8.02
CA SER A 223 -3.25 -9.85 7.62
C SER A 223 -3.17 -9.18 6.26
N LEU A 224 -4.20 -9.40 5.43
CA LEU A 224 -4.47 -8.63 4.23
C LEU A 224 -5.52 -7.56 4.55
N VAL A 225 -5.16 -6.30 4.42
CA VAL A 225 -6.07 -5.16 4.59
C VAL A 225 -6.47 -4.65 3.21
N LEU A 226 -7.76 -4.53 2.98
CA LEU A 226 -8.36 -4.09 1.72
C LEU A 226 -9.18 -2.83 1.95
N TRP A 227 -9.20 -1.92 0.99
CA TRP A 227 -10.12 -0.77 1.01
C TRP A 227 -10.62 -0.42 -0.39
N ASP A 228 -11.89 -0.04 -0.43
CA ASP A 228 -12.50 0.55 -1.62
C ASP A 228 -11.75 1.83 -1.99
N SER A 229 -11.37 2.01 -3.24
CA SER A 229 -10.60 3.19 -3.68
C SER A 229 -11.34 4.53 -3.52
N ARG A 230 -12.65 4.50 -3.28
CA ARG A 230 -13.48 5.67 -2.93
C ARG A 230 -13.37 6.04 -1.45
N THR A 231 -12.85 5.16 -0.59
CA THR A 231 -12.67 5.44 0.84
C THR A 231 -11.63 6.54 1.02
N ILE A 232 -11.97 7.55 1.80
CA ILE A 232 -11.05 8.61 2.17
C ILE A 232 -10.03 8.08 3.18
N HIS A 233 -8.75 8.13 2.81
CA HIS A 233 -7.71 7.52 3.60
C HIS A 233 -6.37 8.26 3.50
N CYS A 234 -5.45 7.91 4.38
CA CYS A 234 -4.04 8.29 4.28
C CYS A 234 -3.14 7.31 5.06
N GLY A 235 -1.87 7.27 4.73
CA GLY A 235 -0.88 6.66 5.61
C GLY A 235 -0.64 7.54 6.83
N THR A 236 -0.55 6.96 8.01
CA THR A 236 -0.18 7.67 9.24
C THR A 236 1.09 7.07 9.83
N GLU A 237 1.98 7.93 10.29
CA GLU A 237 3.24 7.55 10.94
C GLU A 237 2.98 7.15 12.40
N ALA A 238 4.00 6.57 13.06
CA ALA A 238 3.89 6.10 14.44
C ALA A 238 3.66 7.22 15.44
N PHE A 239 2.84 6.97 16.46
CA PHE A 239 2.56 7.89 17.56
C PHE A 239 3.54 7.72 18.71
N ARG A 240 3.86 8.82 19.40
CA ARG A 240 4.80 8.83 20.52
C ARG A 240 4.28 8.08 21.74
N GLU A 241 2.97 7.97 21.87
CA GLU A 241 2.26 7.35 22.98
C GLU A 241 2.14 5.81 22.84
N ARG A 242 2.70 5.21 21.78
CA ARG A 242 2.69 3.75 21.64
C ARG A 242 3.57 3.10 22.70
N THR A 243 3.18 1.91 23.13
CA THR A 243 3.82 1.22 24.27
C THR A 243 5.11 0.52 23.90
N THR A 244 5.26 0.10 22.64
CA THR A 244 6.39 -0.72 22.20
C THR A 244 6.88 -0.25 20.83
N PRO A 245 8.19 -0.07 20.62
CA PRO A 245 8.74 0.13 19.29
C PRO A 245 8.38 -1.04 18.37
N ASN A 246 7.89 -0.72 17.18
CA ASN A 246 7.58 -1.73 16.18
C ASN A 246 8.00 -1.23 14.78
N GLN A 247 8.46 -2.16 13.95
CA GLN A 247 8.78 -1.92 12.56
C GLN A 247 7.52 -2.09 11.71
N ARG A 248 7.40 -1.30 10.64
CA ARG A 248 6.40 -1.53 9.60
C ARG A 248 7.02 -2.24 8.41
N ALA A 249 6.42 -3.33 7.98
CA ALA A 249 6.82 -4.08 6.78
C ALA A 249 5.55 -4.54 6.05
N VAL A 250 5.11 -3.76 5.05
CA VAL A 250 3.93 -4.07 4.24
C VAL A 250 4.24 -3.99 2.76
N ILE A 251 3.58 -4.83 1.97
CA ILE A 251 3.62 -4.82 0.50
C ILE A 251 2.25 -4.40 0.01
N TYR A 252 2.20 -3.38 -0.88
CA TYR A 252 0.97 -2.93 -1.52
C TYR A 252 0.63 -3.82 -2.71
N LEU A 253 -0.66 -4.13 -2.82
CA LEU A 253 -1.21 -5.04 -3.81
C LEU A 253 -2.55 -4.51 -4.32
N CYS A 254 -2.71 -4.45 -5.63
CA CYS A 254 -3.99 -4.18 -6.24
C CYS A 254 -4.15 -5.09 -7.45
N TYR A 255 -5.16 -5.97 -7.40
CA TYR A 255 -5.47 -6.87 -8.51
C TYR A 255 -6.76 -6.40 -9.17
N MET A 256 -6.72 -6.38 -10.49
CA MET A 256 -7.83 -5.92 -11.32
C MET A 256 -8.14 -6.95 -12.40
N PRO A 257 -9.41 -7.15 -12.77
CA PRO A 257 -9.76 -7.99 -13.91
C PRO A 257 -9.02 -7.56 -15.18
N LYS A 258 -8.37 -8.49 -15.86
CA LYS A 258 -7.66 -8.23 -17.10
C LYS A 258 -8.60 -7.71 -18.20
N SER A 259 -9.86 -8.12 -18.18
CA SER A 259 -10.91 -7.64 -19.10
C SER A 259 -11.09 -6.11 -19.10
N LEU A 260 -10.71 -5.42 -18.02
CA LEU A 260 -10.74 -3.96 -17.93
C LEU A 260 -9.57 -3.28 -18.67
N ALA A 261 -8.52 -4.03 -18.99
CA ALA A 261 -7.32 -3.48 -19.60
C ALA A 261 -7.45 -3.37 -21.12
N LYS A 262 -7.17 -2.17 -21.65
CA LYS A 262 -7.05 -1.97 -23.10
C LYS A 262 -5.73 -2.58 -23.62
N PRO A 263 -5.65 -2.99 -24.91
CA PRO A 263 -4.42 -3.59 -25.47
C PRO A 263 -3.16 -2.74 -25.27
N GLY A 264 -3.28 -1.42 -25.35
CA GLY A 264 -2.18 -0.48 -25.09
C GLY A 264 -1.69 -0.51 -23.63
N ALA A 265 -2.58 -0.80 -22.67
CA ALA A 265 -2.20 -0.94 -21.27
C ALA A 265 -1.41 -2.24 -21.05
N LEU A 266 -1.79 -3.34 -21.66
CA LEU A 266 -1.04 -4.61 -21.60
C LEU A 266 0.37 -4.45 -22.17
N LYS A 267 0.51 -3.83 -23.35
CA LYS A 267 1.83 -3.51 -23.91
C LYS A 267 2.68 -2.66 -22.98
N LYS A 268 2.07 -1.66 -22.33
CA LYS A 268 2.75 -0.79 -21.36
C LYS A 268 3.18 -1.56 -20.11
N ARG A 269 2.36 -2.50 -19.64
CA ARG A 269 2.67 -3.37 -18.49
C ARG A 269 3.88 -4.27 -18.78
N ARG A 270 3.87 -4.99 -19.92
CA ARG A 270 5.03 -5.79 -20.36
C ARG A 270 6.31 -4.97 -20.39
N LYS A 271 6.26 -3.78 -20.98
CA LYS A 271 7.41 -2.87 -21.00
C LYS A 271 7.84 -2.46 -19.58
N ALA A 272 6.89 -2.09 -18.72
CA ALA A 272 7.17 -1.70 -17.34
C ALA A 272 7.82 -2.85 -16.55
N PHE A 273 7.35 -4.08 -16.71
CA PHE A 273 7.95 -5.26 -16.07
C PHE A 273 9.38 -5.50 -16.57
N ASN A 274 9.61 -5.51 -17.88
CA ASN A 274 10.93 -5.72 -18.48
C ASN A 274 11.95 -4.64 -18.07
N GLU A 275 11.49 -3.43 -17.84
CA GLU A 275 12.31 -2.29 -17.39
C GLU A 275 12.32 -2.13 -15.84
N LEU A 276 11.70 -3.04 -15.10
CA LEU A 276 11.53 -2.99 -13.64
C LEU A 276 10.98 -1.66 -13.15
N ARG A 277 10.05 -1.06 -13.92
CA ARG A 277 9.43 0.24 -13.65
C ARG A 277 8.22 0.07 -12.73
N MET A 278 8.18 0.90 -11.72
CA MET A 278 7.07 0.99 -10.77
C MET A 278 5.85 1.68 -11.39
N THR A 279 4.66 1.29 -10.97
CA THR A 279 3.39 1.87 -11.41
C THR A 279 2.50 2.28 -10.24
N THR A 280 1.46 3.07 -10.54
CA THR A 280 0.35 3.26 -9.61
C THR A 280 -0.42 1.95 -9.39
N HIS A 281 -1.33 1.94 -8.39
CA HIS A 281 -2.15 0.79 -8.02
C HIS A 281 -3.12 0.30 -9.11
N LEU A 282 -3.49 1.12 -10.09
CA LEU A 282 -4.44 0.75 -11.13
C LEU A 282 -3.81 -0.17 -12.19
N ALA A 283 -3.86 -1.49 -11.96
CA ALA A 283 -3.23 -2.47 -12.83
C ALA A 283 -3.72 -2.42 -14.29
N HIS A 284 -5.01 -2.19 -14.52
CA HIS A 284 -5.62 -2.14 -15.86
C HIS A 284 -5.32 -0.86 -16.67
N LYS A 285 -4.88 0.23 -16.02
CA LYS A 285 -4.46 1.50 -16.65
C LYS A 285 -3.19 2.06 -16.00
N PRO A 286 -2.05 1.37 -16.10
CA PRO A 286 -0.86 1.68 -15.35
C PRO A 286 -0.30 3.07 -15.71
N LYS A 287 -0.01 3.87 -14.67
CA LYS A 287 0.77 5.09 -14.77
C LYS A 287 2.14 4.82 -14.16
N LEU A 288 3.21 5.06 -14.92
CA LEU A 288 4.58 4.84 -14.44
C LEU A 288 4.97 5.92 -13.45
N PHE A 289 5.60 5.54 -12.35
CA PHE A 289 6.31 6.48 -11.51
C PHE A 289 7.61 6.98 -12.21
N PRO A 290 8.10 8.18 -11.86
CA PRO A 290 9.44 8.61 -12.23
C PRO A 290 10.49 7.57 -11.83
N VAL A 291 11.61 7.49 -12.54
CA VAL A 291 12.69 6.54 -12.18
C VAL A 291 13.27 6.87 -10.81
N ASN A 292 13.48 8.15 -10.56
CA ASN A 292 14.04 8.62 -9.29
C ASN A 292 12.97 9.31 -8.44
N PRO A 293 13.07 9.22 -7.11
CA PRO A 293 12.22 9.99 -6.21
C PRO A 293 12.53 11.49 -6.31
N ARG A 294 11.66 12.29 -5.72
CA ARG A 294 11.94 13.70 -5.48
C ARG A 294 12.93 13.83 -4.33
N THR A 295 14.14 14.33 -4.61
CA THR A 295 15.24 14.40 -3.63
C THR A 295 15.35 15.74 -2.90
N TYR A 296 14.50 16.72 -3.25
CA TYR A 296 14.51 18.07 -2.65
C TYR A 296 15.89 18.75 -2.73
N GLY A 297 16.61 18.53 -3.83
CA GLY A 297 17.94 19.12 -4.08
C GLY A 297 19.12 18.31 -3.53
N ASN A 298 18.87 17.20 -2.85
CA ASN A 298 19.93 16.31 -2.41
C ASN A 298 20.42 15.40 -3.56
N PRO A 299 21.65 14.91 -3.51
CA PRO A 299 22.16 13.92 -4.46
C PRO A 299 21.31 12.66 -4.51
N ILE A 300 21.16 12.09 -5.71
CA ILE A 300 20.54 10.76 -5.87
C ILE A 300 21.52 9.72 -5.31
N PRO A 301 21.06 8.86 -4.38
CA PRO A 301 21.92 7.82 -3.81
C PRO A 301 22.35 6.82 -4.89
N ASN A 302 23.61 6.40 -4.84
CA ASN A 302 24.10 5.33 -5.70
C ASN A 302 23.63 3.99 -5.13
N ILE A 303 22.76 3.30 -5.88
CA ILE A 303 22.21 2.00 -5.48
C ILE A 303 22.56 0.92 -6.50
N ASN A 304 22.63 -0.33 -6.06
CA ASN A 304 22.66 -1.45 -6.99
C ASN A 304 21.28 -1.67 -7.61
N PRO A 305 21.22 -1.96 -8.91
CA PRO A 305 19.96 -2.26 -9.57
C PRO A 305 19.35 -3.56 -9.03
N VAL A 306 18.03 -3.62 -8.97
CA VAL A 306 17.28 -4.84 -8.66
C VAL A 306 17.38 -5.81 -9.82
N THR A 307 17.50 -7.10 -9.52
CA THR A 307 17.47 -8.17 -10.52
C THR A 307 16.04 -8.53 -10.91
N THR A 308 15.84 -8.99 -12.14
CA THR A 308 14.54 -9.49 -12.59
C THR A 308 14.07 -10.65 -11.70
N PRO A 309 12.86 -10.59 -11.14
CA PRO A 309 12.35 -11.63 -10.26
C PRO A 309 12.07 -12.94 -11.01
N THR A 310 12.21 -14.06 -10.33
CA THR A 310 11.75 -15.37 -10.81
C THR A 310 10.25 -15.49 -10.54
N LEU A 311 9.49 -15.81 -11.59
CA LEU A 311 8.04 -15.96 -11.53
C LEU A 311 7.64 -17.40 -11.76
N ASN A 312 6.60 -17.84 -11.04
CA ASN A 312 5.89 -19.07 -11.36
C ASN A 312 4.82 -18.79 -12.46
N GLU A 313 4.06 -19.82 -12.87
CA GLU A 313 3.02 -19.70 -13.89
C GLU A 313 1.96 -18.64 -13.52
N ILE A 314 1.63 -18.52 -12.25
CA ILE A 314 0.67 -17.51 -11.75
C ILE A 314 1.26 -16.11 -11.92
N GLY A 315 2.50 -15.91 -11.48
CA GLY A 315 3.19 -14.62 -11.60
C GLY A 315 3.29 -14.14 -13.04
N LEU A 316 3.58 -15.05 -13.99
CA LEU A 316 3.62 -14.73 -15.42
C LEU A 316 2.26 -14.22 -15.93
N LYS A 317 1.15 -14.86 -15.54
CA LYS A 317 -0.20 -14.43 -15.93
C LYS A 317 -0.61 -13.08 -15.36
N LEU A 318 -0.05 -12.70 -14.22
CA LEU A 318 -0.37 -11.42 -13.56
C LEU A 318 0.28 -10.20 -14.24
N ILE A 319 1.22 -10.41 -15.15
CA ILE A 319 1.86 -9.30 -15.88
C ILE A 319 0.93 -8.78 -16.96
N ASP A 320 0.34 -9.67 -17.73
CA ASP A 320 -0.51 -9.32 -18.89
C ASP A 320 -1.40 -10.45 -19.45
#